data_8adb67678f8e569f4ccbe6bf10f76516
#
_entry.id   8adb67678f8e569f4ccbe6bf10f76516
#
_cell.length_a   1.000
_cell.length_b   1.000
_cell.length_c   1.000
_cell.angle_alpha   90.00
_cell.angle_beta   90.00
_cell.angle_gamma   90.00
#
_symmetry.space_group_name_H-M   'P 1'
#
loop_
_entity.id
_entity.type
_entity.pdbx_description
1 polymer ?
#
loop_
_entity_poly.entity_id
_entity_poly.type
_entity_poly.pdbx_seq_one_letter_code
_entity_poly.pdbx_strand_id
1 'polypeptide(L)'
;MISFEMPKPLVQTRNVVETVAVNMMRPVSRDLDENEHEIPWGYIEFMHTATKALGSSSMAPEETPKEKEETPEKEKRPPINYQRLMVMVEMLSWGDAGIYLCTPGGMLGAAAVSAAGTKEQKQRFLSRFKGKEPVFDAMAMTEPQAGSDTSAIRTTAVLDEETNEWVLNGEKIFVTAGHKALVDSQGFIVVWASLDLEAGRAGIRSFVIEAGTPGCKVTKLEEKLGIRASDTVSIVLQDCRIPYENILGSPTIEKSTKGYKGAMETFDATRP
;
A
#
# COMPACT_ATOMS: atom_id res chain seq x y z
N MET A 1 -16.22 -9.39 -34.10
CA MET A 1 -15.21 -10.47 -34.10
C MET A 1 -14.37 -10.28 -32.84
N ILE A 2 -14.27 -11.29 -31.98
CA ILE A 2 -13.43 -11.24 -30.80
C ILE A 2 -11.99 -11.50 -31.25
N SER A 3 -11.07 -10.54 -31.00
CA SER A 3 -9.64 -10.74 -31.25
C SER A 3 -8.96 -11.13 -29.94
N PHE A 4 -8.15 -12.19 -29.98
CA PHE A 4 -7.32 -12.65 -28.87
C PHE A 4 -5.88 -12.09 -28.97
N GLU A 5 -5.62 -11.23 -29.96
CA GLU A 5 -4.33 -10.62 -30.10
C GLU A 5 -4.15 -9.48 -29.09
N MET A 6 -3.00 -9.51 -28.39
CA MET A 6 -2.65 -8.45 -27.47
C MET A 6 -2.38 -7.14 -28.23
N PRO A 7 -2.98 -6.00 -27.83
CA PRO A 7 -2.73 -4.72 -28.45
C PRO A 7 -1.25 -4.33 -28.42
N LYS A 8 -0.73 -3.72 -29.49
CA LYS A 8 0.70 -3.33 -29.62
C LYS A 8 1.27 -2.60 -28.39
N PRO A 9 0.55 -1.63 -27.75
CA PRO A 9 1.08 -0.96 -26.56
C PRO A 9 1.26 -1.92 -25.37
N LEU A 10 0.44 -2.95 -25.25
CA LEU A 10 0.57 -3.95 -24.19
C LEU A 10 1.74 -4.92 -24.47
N VAL A 11 1.95 -5.29 -25.73
CA VAL A 11 3.13 -6.07 -26.15
C VAL A 11 4.41 -5.30 -25.83
N GLN A 12 4.45 -4.00 -26.10
CA GLN A 12 5.61 -3.16 -25.76
C GLN A 12 5.82 -3.11 -24.23
N THR A 13 4.76 -2.88 -23.46
CA THR A 13 4.85 -2.93 -22.00
C THR A 13 5.39 -4.28 -21.52
N ARG A 14 4.84 -5.39 -21.99
CA ARG A 14 5.30 -6.73 -21.67
C ARG A 14 6.80 -6.90 -21.91
N ASN A 15 7.27 -6.56 -23.11
CA ASN A 15 8.66 -6.75 -23.49
C ASN A 15 9.64 -5.94 -22.64
N VAL A 16 9.28 -4.70 -22.28
CA VAL A 16 10.09 -3.86 -21.36
C VAL A 16 10.15 -4.50 -19.97
N VAL A 17 9.01 -4.89 -19.42
CA VAL A 17 8.93 -5.46 -18.07
C VAL A 17 9.59 -6.84 -18.02
N GLU A 18 9.45 -7.66 -19.08
CA GLU A 18 10.15 -8.94 -19.22
C GLU A 18 11.67 -8.77 -19.17
N THR A 19 12.19 -7.68 -19.79
CA THR A 19 13.63 -7.37 -19.73
C THR A 19 14.08 -7.12 -18.29
N VAL A 20 13.28 -6.41 -17.49
CA VAL A 20 13.55 -6.20 -16.05
C VAL A 20 13.49 -7.53 -15.30
N ALA A 21 12.45 -8.32 -15.52
CA ALA A 21 12.28 -9.63 -14.88
C ALA A 21 13.46 -10.57 -15.14
N VAL A 22 13.88 -10.69 -16.40
CA VAL A 22 14.98 -11.57 -16.80
C VAL A 22 16.34 -11.12 -16.27
N ASN A 23 16.63 -9.82 -16.33
CA ASN A 23 17.99 -9.33 -16.06
C ASN A 23 18.21 -8.90 -14.61
N MET A 24 17.15 -8.52 -13.86
CA MET A 24 17.30 -8.00 -12.52
C MET A 24 16.65 -8.87 -11.43
N MET A 25 15.62 -9.66 -11.78
CA MET A 25 14.90 -10.44 -10.78
C MET A 25 15.32 -11.91 -10.80
N ARG A 26 15.21 -12.58 -11.95
CA ARG A 26 15.53 -14.01 -12.08
C ARG A 26 16.93 -14.39 -11.62
N PRO A 27 18.00 -13.61 -11.87
CA PRO A 27 19.35 -13.98 -11.44
C PRO A 27 19.54 -14.07 -9.92
N VAL A 28 18.77 -13.30 -9.15
CA VAL A 28 18.87 -13.20 -7.68
C VAL A 28 17.71 -13.85 -6.93
N SER A 29 16.68 -14.29 -7.65
CA SER A 29 15.43 -14.82 -7.08
C SER A 29 15.69 -15.99 -6.13
N ARG A 30 16.56 -16.94 -6.52
CA ARG A 30 16.87 -18.12 -5.72
C ARG A 30 17.64 -17.76 -4.45
N ASP A 31 18.63 -16.89 -4.56
CA ASP A 31 19.45 -16.48 -3.42
C ASP A 31 18.59 -15.75 -2.38
N LEU A 32 17.66 -14.89 -2.82
CA LEU A 32 16.72 -14.19 -1.95
C LEU A 32 15.64 -15.10 -1.34
N ASP A 33 15.32 -16.21 -1.99
CA ASP A 33 14.43 -17.24 -1.44
C ASP A 33 15.15 -18.11 -0.38
N GLU A 34 16.42 -18.42 -0.60
CA GLU A 34 17.24 -19.19 0.35
C GLU A 34 17.66 -18.34 1.56
N ASN A 35 17.98 -17.04 1.35
CA ASN A 35 18.39 -16.09 2.37
C ASN A 35 17.24 -15.12 2.70
N GLU A 36 16.23 -15.64 3.40
CA GLU A 36 15.06 -14.84 3.80
C GLU A 36 15.48 -13.59 4.57
N HIS A 37 14.78 -12.49 4.33
CA HIS A 37 15.03 -11.15 4.86
C HIS A 37 16.16 -10.36 4.18
N GLU A 38 16.88 -10.92 3.24
CA GLU A 38 17.71 -10.11 2.36
C GLU A 38 16.85 -9.22 1.46
N ILE A 39 17.27 -7.96 1.32
CA ILE A 39 16.51 -6.96 0.56
C ILE A 39 17.11 -6.80 -0.84
N PRO A 40 16.32 -6.86 -1.91
CA PRO A 40 16.80 -6.72 -3.30
C PRO A 40 17.10 -5.26 -3.68
N TRP A 41 18.06 -4.62 -3.02
CA TRP A 41 18.37 -3.19 -3.19
C TRP A 41 18.66 -2.82 -4.65
N GLY A 42 19.37 -3.65 -5.39
CA GLY A 42 19.65 -3.39 -6.80
C GLY A 42 18.38 -3.25 -7.65
N TYR A 43 17.35 -4.07 -7.40
CA TYR A 43 16.04 -3.94 -8.04
C TYR A 43 15.29 -2.68 -7.56
N ILE A 44 15.31 -2.42 -6.25
CA ILE A 44 14.62 -1.28 -5.64
C ILE A 44 15.15 0.04 -6.20
N GLU A 45 16.46 0.23 -6.22
CA GLU A 45 17.11 1.45 -6.74
C GLU A 45 16.85 1.65 -8.24
N PHE A 46 16.92 0.56 -9.01
CA PHE A 46 16.58 0.59 -10.43
C PHE A 46 15.13 1.01 -10.64
N MET A 47 14.17 0.38 -9.97
CA MET A 47 12.74 0.70 -10.12
C MET A 47 12.42 2.12 -9.65
N HIS A 48 13.05 2.59 -8.57
CA HIS A 48 12.89 3.97 -8.11
C HIS A 48 13.37 4.97 -9.17
N THR A 49 14.53 4.74 -9.76
CA THR A 49 15.07 5.59 -10.83
C THR A 49 14.21 5.55 -12.09
N ALA A 50 13.77 4.37 -12.50
CA ALA A 50 12.94 4.18 -13.69
C ALA A 50 11.56 4.85 -13.56
N THR A 51 10.88 4.69 -12.41
CA THR A 51 9.58 5.33 -12.18
C THR A 51 9.67 6.84 -12.14
N LYS A 52 10.74 7.40 -11.56
CA LYS A 52 11.01 8.85 -11.60
C LYS A 52 11.24 9.35 -13.02
N ALA A 53 12.03 8.66 -13.82
CA ALA A 53 12.30 9.03 -15.21
C ALA A 53 11.03 9.03 -16.08
N LEU A 54 10.07 8.14 -15.76
CA LEU A 54 8.77 8.07 -16.44
C LEU A 54 7.74 9.09 -15.92
N GLY A 55 8.11 9.90 -14.91
CA GLY A 55 7.21 10.87 -14.30
C GLY A 55 6.08 10.25 -13.45
N SER A 56 6.12 8.94 -13.24
CA SER A 56 5.18 8.20 -12.38
C SER A 56 5.79 8.03 -11.00
N SER A 57 5.04 8.38 -9.96
CA SER A 57 5.48 8.18 -8.57
C SER A 57 4.76 7.02 -7.89
N SER A 58 3.90 6.32 -8.62
CA SER A 58 3.06 5.25 -8.09
C SER A 58 2.75 4.25 -9.20
N MET A 59 2.74 2.96 -8.86
CA MET A 59 2.20 1.91 -9.73
C MET A 59 0.66 1.92 -9.75
N ALA A 60 0.01 2.66 -8.84
CA ALA A 60 -1.42 2.88 -8.87
C ALA A 60 -1.79 3.76 -10.09
N PRO A 61 -2.89 3.46 -10.79
CA PRO A 61 -3.36 4.30 -11.89
C PRO A 61 -3.62 5.72 -11.36
N GLU A 62 -2.95 6.72 -11.92
CA GLU A 62 -3.32 8.11 -11.66
C GLU A 62 -4.76 8.31 -12.17
N GLU A 63 -5.68 8.59 -11.29
CA GLU A 63 -6.96 9.16 -11.66
C GLU A 63 -6.73 10.59 -12.15
N THR A 64 -6.46 10.73 -13.43
CA THR A 64 -6.56 12.05 -14.07
C THR A 64 -8.02 12.50 -14.00
N PRO A 65 -8.33 13.66 -13.40
CA PRO A 65 -9.65 14.25 -13.53
C PRO A 65 -9.85 14.60 -15.01
N LYS A 66 -10.52 13.76 -15.75
CA LYS A 66 -11.04 14.16 -17.06
C LYS A 66 -12.22 15.06 -16.78
N GLU A 67 -12.08 16.35 -17.15
CA GLU A 67 -13.23 17.18 -17.46
C GLU A 67 -14.18 16.35 -18.35
N LYS A 68 -15.42 16.26 -17.92
CA LYS A 68 -16.45 15.53 -18.67
C LYS A 68 -16.77 16.30 -19.95
N GLU A 69 -16.04 16.04 -21.02
CA GLU A 69 -16.59 16.23 -22.36
C GLU A 69 -17.57 15.09 -22.60
N GLU A 70 -18.85 15.42 -22.75
CA GLU A 70 -19.92 14.52 -23.17
C GLU A 70 -19.63 14.08 -24.62
N THR A 71 -18.94 12.98 -24.77
CA THR A 71 -18.84 12.28 -26.05
C THR A 71 -19.87 11.15 -26.09
N PRO A 72 -20.57 10.97 -27.25
CA PRO A 72 -21.67 10.00 -27.37
C PRO A 72 -21.17 8.57 -27.15
N GLU A 73 -22.09 7.72 -26.62
CA GLU A 73 -21.92 6.29 -26.32
C GLU A 73 -21.28 5.49 -27.46
N LYS A 74 -19.94 5.55 -27.56
CA LYS A 74 -19.16 4.50 -28.21
C LYS A 74 -18.69 3.55 -27.14
N GLU A 75 -18.89 2.25 -27.37
CA GLU A 75 -18.48 1.13 -26.51
C GLU A 75 -17.29 1.49 -25.59
N LYS A 76 -17.55 1.63 -24.29
CA LYS A 76 -16.52 1.91 -23.28
C LYS A 76 -15.61 0.70 -23.17
N ARG A 77 -14.58 0.64 -23.98
CA ARG A 77 -13.48 -0.28 -23.74
C ARG A 77 -12.86 0.08 -22.38
N PRO A 78 -12.60 -0.92 -21.51
CA PRO A 78 -11.91 -0.65 -20.25
C PRO A 78 -10.63 0.12 -20.53
N PRO A 79 -10.27 1.11 -19.70
CA PRO A 79 -9.10 1.93 -19.96
C PRO A 79 -7.87 1.03 -20.02
N ILE A 80 -7.05 1.18 -21.07
CA ILE A 80 -5.85 0.38 -21.34
C ILE A 80 -4.87 0.35 -20.14
N ASN A 81 -5.02 1.29 -19.20
CA ASN A 81 -4.22 1.40 -18.00
C ASN A 81 -4.36 0.17 -17.07
N TYR A 82 -5.58 -0.36 -16.87
CA TYR A 82 -5.77 -1.58 -16.08
C TYR A 82 -5.16 -2.80 -16.78
N GLN A 83 -5.35 -2.92 -18.09
CA GLN A 83 -4.74 -4.00 -18.87
C GLN A 83 -3.20 -3.92 -18.82
N ARG A 84 -2.65 -2.70 -18.87
CA ARG A 84 -1.20 -2.48 -18.74
C ARG A 84 -0.70 -2.88 -17.35
N LEU A 85 -1.43 -2.51 -16.29
CA LEU A 85 -1.10 -2.92 -14.93
C LEU A 85 -1.09 -4.44 -14.79
N MET A 86 -2.13 -5.13 -15.31
CA MET A 86 -2.18 -6.60 -15.28
C MET A 86 -0.97 -7.24 -15.97
N VAL A 87 -0.60 -6.75 -17.15
CA VAL A 87 0.57 -7.24 -17.89
C VAL A 87 1.88 -7.00 -17.11
N MET A 88 2.00 -5.84 -16.46
CA MET A 88 3.16 -5.52 -15.63
C MET A 88 3.25 -6.44 -14.41
N VAL A 89 2.15 -6.59 -13.67
CA VAL A 89 2.09 -7.46 -12.47
C VAL A 89 2.38 -8.91 -12.86
N GLU A 90 1.79 -9.42 -13.94
CA GLU A 90 2.04 -10.78 -14.44
C GLU A 90 3.53 -11.00 -14.73
N MET A 91 4.16 -10.11 -15.49
CA MET A 91 5.56 -10.27 -15.89
C MET A 91 6.54 -10.08 -14.73
N LEU A 92 6.30 -9.11 -13.83
CA LEU A 92 7.14 -8.94 -12.65
C LEU A 92 6.98 -10.13 -11.70
N SER A 93 5.76 -10.65 -11.50
CA SER A 93 5.53 -11.83 -10.67
C SER A 93 6.11 -13.10 -11.29
N TRP A 94 6.15 -13.21 -12.63
CA TRP A 94 6.88 -14.27 -13.34
C TRP A 94 8.39 -14.15 -13.10
N GLY A 95 8.92 -12.92 -13.01
CA GLY A 95 10.29 -12.66 -12.60
C GLY A 95 10.58 -13.20 -11.21
N ASP A 96 9.90 -12.66 -10.23
CA ASP A 96 9.81 -13.13 -8.83
C ASP A 96 8.76 -12.28 -8.08
N ALA A 97 7.73 -12.91 -7.55
CA ALA A 97 6.64 -12.22 -6.87
C ALA A 97 7.10 -11.53 -5.56
N GLY A 98 8.09 -12.08 -4.87
CA GLY A 98 8.67 -11.48 -3.66
C GLY A 98 9.44 -10.20 -3.97
N ILE A 99 10.28 -10.24 -5.01
CA ILE A 99 11.03 -9.07 -5.48
C ILE A 99 10.07 -8.01 -6.02
N TYR A 100 9.02 -8.39 -6.76
CA TYR A 100 7.98 -7.46 -7.20
C TYR A 100 7.36 -6.69 -6.04
N LEU A 101 7.04 -7.33 -4.92
CA LEU A 101 6.49 -6.69 -3.73
C LEU A 101 7.48 -5.74 -3.02
N CYS A 102 8.75 -5.72 -3.45
CA CYS A 102 9.74 -4.74 -3.00
C CYS A 102 9.80 -3.49 -3.89
N THR A 103 8.92 -3.36 -4.88
CA THR A 103 8.86 -2.15 -5.73
C THR A 103 8.55 -0.92 -4.87
N PRO A 104 9.41 0.13 -4.89
CA PRO A 104 9.15 1.35 -4.13
C PRO A 104 8.08 2.21 -4.82
N GLY A 105 7.45 3.09 -4.06
CA GLY A 105 6.58 4.12 -4.63
C GLY A 105 5.09 3.79 -4.64
N GLY A 106 4.46 3.84 -3.46
CA GLY A 106 3.00 3.87 -3.33
C GLY A 106 2.29 2.55 -3.59
N MET A 107 2.28 1.71 -2.57
CA MET A 107 1.56 0.43 -2.54
C MET A 107 0.23 0.55 -1.76
N LEU A 108 0.03 -0.31 -0.77
CA LEU A 108 -1.23 -0.43 -0.03
C LEU A 108 -1.53 0.76 0.89
N GLY A 109 -0.51 1.32 1.54
CA GLY A 109 -0.66 2.51 2.38
C GLY A 109 -1.03 3.74 1.54
N ALA A 110 -0.37 3.92 0.39
CA ALA A 110 -0.69 4.98 -0.54
C ALA A 110 -2.10 4.83 -1.13
N ALA A 111 -2.55 3.61 -1.40
CA ALA A 111 -3.92 3.34 -1.83
C ALA A 111 -4.94 3.78 -0.76
N ALA A 112 -4.67 3.47 0.53
CA ALA A 112 -5.53 3.90 1.63
C ALA A 112 -5.57 5.43 1.78
N VAL A 113 -4.41 6.11 1.68
CA VAL A 113 -4.35 7.59 1.67
C VAL A 113 -5.11 8.15 0.46
N SER A 114 -4.98 7.54 -0.72
CA SER A 114 -5.68 7.97 -1.94
C SER A 114 -7.19 7.82 -1.83
N ALA A 115 -7.67 6.74 -1.20
CA ALA A 115 -9.09 6.46 -1.03
C ALA A 115 -9.75 7.37 0.02
N ALA A 116 -9.13 7.57 1.19
CA ALA A 116 -9.75 8.19 2.34
C ALA A 116 -9.16 9.55 2.74
N GLY A 117 -7.99 9.91 2.24
CA GLY A 117 -7.28 11.14 2.63
C GLY A 117 -7.83 12.41 2.02
N THR A 118 -7.68 13.54 2.72
CA THR A 118 -7.93 14.89 2.18
C THR A 118 -6.89 15.26 1.12
N LYS A 119 -7.09 16.36 0.41
CA LYS A 119 -6.10 16.85 -0.57
C LYS A 119 -4.75 17.14 0.09
N GLU A 120 -4.76 17.73 1.27
CA GLU A 120 -3.58 18.08 2.05
C GLU A 120 -2.85 16.81 2.50
N GLN A 121 -3.58 15.80 2.99
CA GLN A 121 -3.01 14.52 3.37
C GLN A 121 -2.40 13.77 2.17
N LYS A 122 -3.12 13.74 1.05
CA LYS A 122 -2.59 13.17 -0.21
C LYS A 122 -1.31 13.90 -0.63
N GLN A 123 -1.30 15.22 -0.60
CA GLN A 123 -0.10 15.98 -0.94
C GLN A 123 1.04 15.68 0.05
N ARG A 124 0.78 15.66 1.35
CA ARG A 124 1.80 15.41 2.40
C ARG A 124 2.42 14.02 2.27
N PHE A 125 1.61 12.97 2.19
CA PHE A 125 2.10 11.60 2.25
C PHE A 125 2.56 11.07 0.88
N LEU A 126 1.81 11.33 -0.20
CA LEU A 126 2.14 10.77 -1.51
C LEU A 126 3.30 11.50 -2.20
N SER A 127 3.57 12.77 -1.85
CA SER A 127 4.73 13.49 -2.39
C SER A 127 6.07 12.88 -1.96
N ARG A 128 6.11 12.10 -0.87
CA ARG A 128 7.33 11.43 -0.38
C ARG A 128 7.91 10.46 -1.40
N PHE A 129 7.07 9.82 -2.21
CA PHE A 129 7.52 8.91 -3.26
C PHE A 129 8.27 9.61 -4.40
N LYS A 130 8.20 10.94 -4.48
CA LYS A 130 8.95 11.76 -5.45
C LYS A 130 10.34 12.16 -4.95
N GLY A 131 10.70 11.76 -3.73
CA GLY A 131 11.98 12.06 -3.08
C GLY A 131 13.19 11.49 -3.79
N LYS A 132 14.40 11.79 -3.28
CA LYS A 132 15.66 11.26 -3.84
C LYS A 132 15.83 9.78 -3.54
N GLU A 133 15.50 9.39 -2.33
CA GLU A 133 15.62 8.02 -1.83
C GLU A 133 14.31 7.25 -2.03
N PRO A 134 14.36 5.92 -2.20
CA PRO A 134 13.17 5.09 -2.23
C PRO A 134 12.44 5.16 -0.87
N VAL A 135 11.13 5.38 -0.94
CA VAL A 135 10.25 5.40 0.23
C VAL A 135 9.22 4.30 0.08
N PHE A 136 8.92 3.62 1.18
CA PHE A 136 7.94 2.53 1.24
C PHE A 136 6.76 2.92 2.10
N ASP A 137 5.65 2.27 1.85
CA ASP A 137 4.43 2.35 2.63
C ASP A 137 3.85 0.97 2.87
N ALA A 138 3.05 0.84 3.92
CA ALA A 138 2.36 -0.39 4.25
C ALA A 138 0.94 -0.13 4.74
N MET A 139 0.13 -1.19 4.78
CA MET A 139 -1.21 -1.19 5.35
C MET A 139 -1.32 -2.27 6.41
N ALA A 140 -1.77 -1.91 7.60
CA ALA A 140 -1.87 -2.78 8.76
C ALA A 140 -3.32 -2.89 9.25
N MET A 141 -4.01 -3.97 8.85
CA MET A 141 -5.40 -4.23 9.23
C MET A 141 -5.51 -5.49 10.09
N THR A 142 -4.88 -6.58 9.67
CA THR A 142 -5.02 -7.91 10.25
C THR A 142 -4.47 -7.96 11.68
N GLU A 143 -5.21 -8.60 12.57
CA GLU A 143 -4.83 -8.87 13.96
C GLU A 143 -4.85 -10.36 14.24
N PRO A 144 -4.21 -10.86 15.32
CA PRO A 144 -4.17 -12.29 15.63
C PRO A 144 -5.56 -12.96 15.69
N GLN A 145 -6.58 -12.24 16.16
CA GLN A 145 -7.96 -12.73 16.28
C GLN A 145 -8.89 -12.23 15.15
N ALA A 146 -8.43 -11.32 14.29
CA ALA A 146 -9.24 -10.66 13.26
C ALA A 146 -8.55 -10.66 11.90
N GLY A 147 -8.67 -11.77 11.18
CA GLY A 147 -8.19 -11.95 9.81
C GLY A 147 -9.30 -11.67 8.80
N SER A 148 -10.12 -12.69 8.49
CA SER A 148 -11.23 -12.55 7.55
C SER A 148 -12.36 -11.67 8.08
N ASP A 149 -12.64 -11.72 9.37
CA ASP A 149 -13.54 -10.77 10.03
C ASP A 149 -12.79 -9.53 10.52
N THR A 150 -12.58 -8.61 9.62
CA THR A 150 -11.92 -7.33 9.92
C THR A 150 -12.78 -6.39 10.77
N SER A 151 -14.04 -6.73 11.02
CA SER A 151 -14.88 -5.97 11.96
C SER A 151 -14.58 -6.27 13.43
N ALA A 152 -13.87 -7.37 13.69
CA ALA A 152 -13.48 -7.81 15.02
C ALA A 152 -12.12 -7.28 15.49
N ILE A 153 -11.55 -6.27 14.83
CA ILE A 153 -10.29 -5.65 15.26
C ILE A 153 -10.43 -5.04 16.65
N ARG A 154 -9.36 -5.14 17.44
CA ARG A 154 -9.29 -4.66 18.83
C ARG A 154 -8.27 -3.53 19.01
N THR A 155 -7.48 -3.22 18.01
CA THR A 155 -6.63 -2.01 18.05
C THR A 155 -7.52 -0.79 18.22
N THR A 156 -7.21 0.03 19.23
CA THR A 156 -7.96 1.24 19.55
C THR A 156 -7.18 2.49 19.20
N ALA A 157 -7.91 3.57 18.94
CA ALA A 157 -7.38 4.92 18.82
C ALA A 157 -8.24 5.86 19.66
N VAL A 158 -7.66 6.47 20.69
CA VAL A 158 -8.33 7.39 21.61
C VAL A 158 -7.74 8.78 21.43
N LEU A 159 -8.60 9.79 21.29
CA LEU A 159 -8.15 11.18 21.21
C LEU A 159 -7.77 11.69 22.60
N ASP A 160 -6.54 12.14 22.74
CA ASP A 160 -6.08 12.93 23.87
C ASP A 160 -6.33 14.42 23.54
N GLU A 161 -7.38 14.99 24.12
CA GLU A 161 -7.80 16.37 23.83
C GLU A 161 -6.80 17.40 24.37
N GLU A 162 -6.00 17.06 25.39
CA GLU A 162 -5.03 18.00 25.97
C GLU A 162 -3.84 18.21 25.03
N THR A 163 -3.37 17.12 24.39
CA THR A 163 -2.23 17.17 23.46
C THR A 163 -2.66 17.28 21.99
N ASN A 164 -3.95 17.10 21.71
CA ASN A 164 -4.51 17.02 20.36
C ASN A 164 -3.83 15.91 19.51
N GLU A 165 -3.66 14.74 20.14
CA GLU A 165 -3.04 13.56 19.53
C GLU A 165 -3.95 12.34 19.64
N TRP A 166 -3.85 11.43 18.67
CA TRP A 166 -4.41 10.10 18.77
C TRP A 166 -3.42 9.18 19.48
N VAL A 167 -3.90 8.45 20.49
CA VAL A 167 -3.15 7.41 21.20
C VAL A 167 -3.63 6.06 20.71
N LEU A 168 -2.76 5.33 19.99
CA LEU A 168 -3.07 4.02 19.43
C LEU A 168 -2.46 2.91 20.29
N ASN A 169 -3.27 1.87 20.57
CA ASN A 169 -2.87 0.67 21.29
C ASN A 169 -3.41 -0.58 20.59
N GLY A 170 -2.55 -1.59 20.36
CA GLY A 170 -2.93 -2.85 19.75
C GLY A 170 -1.78 -3.57 19.06
N GLU A 171 -2.12 -4.61 18.31
CA GLU A 171 -1.18 -5.46 17.57
C GLU A 171 -1.69 -5.70 16.16
N LYS A 172 -0.78 -5.67 15.19
CA LYS A 172 -1.06 -6.01 13.80
C LYS A 172 -0.08 -7.07 13.32
N ILE A 173 -0.58 -8.01 12.52
CA ILE A 173 0.23 -9.09 11.95
C ILE A 173 0.14 -9.09 10.42
N PHE A 174 1.11 -9.73 9.79
CA PHE A 174 1.18 -9.93 8.34
C PHE A 174 1.19 -8.62 7.54
N VAL A 175 1.91 -7.62 8.05
CA VAL A 175 2.05 -6.31 7.42
C VAL A 175 3.16 -6.37 6.37
N THR A 176 2.79 -6.47 5.10
CA THR A 176 3.73 -6.48 3.97
C THR A 176 4.42 -5.11 3.85
N ALA A 177 5.73 -5.12 3.59
CA ALA A 177 6.59 -3.94 3.50
C ALA A 177 6.65 -3.10 4.78
N GLY A 178 6.22 -3.64 5.92
CA GLY A 178 6.20 -2.90 7.19
C GLY A 178 7.58 -2.57 7.73
N HIS A 179 8.57 -3.46 7.56
CA HIS A 179 9.96 -3.19 7.94
C HIS A 179 10.55 -2.11 7.04
N LYS A 180 10.43 -2.26 5.73
CA LYS A 180 10.91 -1.25 4.76
C LYS A 180 10.30 0.12 5.00
N ALA A 181 9.00 0.18 5.33
CA ALA A 181 8.32 1.44 5.58
C ALA A 181 8.77 2.13 6.88
N LEU A 182 8.95 1.37 7.97
CA LEU A 182 9.19 1.93 9.31
C LEU A 182 10.67 2.00 9.70
N VAL A 183 11.53 1.13 9.13
CA VAL A 183 12.93 0.98 9.55
C VAL A 183 13.91 1.37 8.44
N ASP A 184 13.70 0.86 7.21
CA ASP A 184 14.66 1.04 6.12
C ASP A 184 14.46 2.35 5.35
N SER A 185 13.30 3.01 5.51
CA SER A 185 13.01 4.27 4.81
C SER A 185 12.29 5.28 5.73
N GLN A 186 12.16 6.51 5.25
CA GLN A 186 11.34 7.53 5.90
C GLN A 186 9.88 7.43 5.43
N GLY A 187 9.34 6.20 5.52
CA GLY A 187 8.02 5.87 5.04
C GLY A 187 6.90 6.04 6.07
N PHE A 188 5.81 5.36 5.83
CA PHE A 188 4.67 5.34 6.74
C PHE A 188 3.87 4.05 6.61
N ILE A 189 3.07 3.77 7.63
CA ILE A 189 2.06 2.72 7.58
C ILE A 189 0.67 3.31 7.80
N VAL A 190 -0.34 2.73 7.18
CA VAL A 190 -1.74 3.04 7.45
C VAL A 190 -2.33 1.93 8.32
N VAL A 191 -2.66 2.27 9.55
CA VAL A 191 -3.20 1.34 10.56
C VAL A 191 -4.70 1.53 10.68
N TRP A 192 -5.44 0.43 10.68
CA TRP A 192 -6.87 0.42 10.98
C TRP A 192 -7.09 0.19 12.47
N ALA A 193 -7.77 1.13 13.13
CA ALA A 193 -8.08 1.08 14.55
C ALA A 193 -9.52 1.53 14.81
N SER A 194 -10.07 1.13 15.95
CA SER A 194 -11.42 1.49 16.37
C SER A 194 -11.38 2.70 17.29
N LEU A 195 -12.25 3.67 17.02
CA LEU A 195 -12.54 4.79 17.92
C LEU A 195 -13.47 4.36 19.07
N ASP A 196 -14.30 3.35 18.79
CA ASP A 196 -15.26 2.79 19.73
C ASP A 196 -15.55 1.34 19.35
N LEU A 197 -15.15 0.38 20.18
CA LEU A 197 -15.30 -1.04 19.94
C LEU A 197 -16.79 -1.47 19.91
N GLU A 198 -17.65 -0.78 20.66
CA GLU A 198 -19.10 -1.07 20.69
C GLU A 198 -19.80 -0.62 19.38
N ALA A 199 -19.21 0.32 18.67
CA ALA A 199 -19.74 0.76 17.38
C ALA A 199 -19.43 -0.22 16.21
N GLY A 200 -18.62 -1.27 16.45
CA GLY A 200 -18.23 -2.24 15.46
C GLY A 200 -17.61 -1.56 14.23
N ARG A 201 -18.04 -1.94 13.02
CA ARG A 201 -17.53 -1.37 11.76
C ARG A 201 -17.66 0.15 11.66
N ALA A 202 -18.68 0.75 12.29
CA ALA A 202 -18.88 2.19 12.27
C ALA A 202 -17.79 2.95 13.03
N GLY A 203 -17.14 2.32 14.03
CA GLY A 203 -16.04 2.89 14.79
C GLY A 203 -14.68 2.82 14.12
N ILE A 204 -14.51 2.00 13.07
CA ILE A 204 -13.19 1.74 12.46
C ILE A 204 -12.76 2.92 11.58
N ARG A 205 -11.52 3.37 11.79
CA ARG A 205 -10.84 4.43 11.01
C ARG A 205 -9.43 4.00 10.65
N SER A 206 -8.86 4.68 9.68
CA SER A 206 -7.46 4.52 9.28
C SER A 206 -6.61 5.70 9.75
N PHE A 207 -5.40 5.39 10.21
CA PHE A 207 -4.46 6.34 10.80
C PHE A 207 -3.10 6.17 10.14
N VAL A 208 -2.45 7.29 9.81
CA VAL A 208 -1.10 7.28 9.25
C VAL A 208 -0.09 7.37 10.38
N ILE A 209 0.75 6.36 10.51
CA ILE A 209 1.89 6.34 11.44
C ILE A 209 3.17 6.45 10.61
N GLU A 210 3.98 7.45 10.89
CA GLU A 210 5.22 7.72 10.17
C GLU A 210 6.39 6.93 10.79
N ALA A 211 7.41 6.65 10.00
CA ALA A 211 8.65 6.04 10.50
C ALA A 211 9.23 6.85 11.67
N GLY A 212 9.73 6.16 12.68
CA GLY A 212 10.29 6.78 13.89
C GLY A 212 9.26 7.24 14.93
N THR A 213 7.96 7.06 14.71
CA THR A 213 6.93 7.39 15.72
C THR A 213 7.12 6.55 16.99
N PRO A 214 7.30 7.17 18.17
CA PRO A 214 7.41 6.43 19.43
C PRO A 214 6.16 5.59 19.71
N GLY A 215 6.36 4.41 20.31
CA GLY A 215 5.26 3.49 20.60
C GLY A 215 4.82 2.60 19.44
N CYS A 216 5.34 2.81 18.21
CA CYS A 216 5.16 1.90 17.09
C CYS A 216 6.42 1.06 16.90
N LYS A 217 6.33 -0.26 17.04
CA LYS A 217 7.48 -1.17 16.95
C LYS A 217 7.20 -2.36 16.06
N VAL A 218 8.12 -2.66 15.15
CA VAL A 218 8.20 -3.95 14.48
C VAL A 218 8.72 -4.96 15.50
N THR A 219 7.94 -5.99 15.78
CA THR A 219 8.26 -6.99 16.82
C THR A 219 8.73 -8.32 16.23
N LYS A 220 8.36 -8.60 14.98
CA LYS A 220 8.73 -9.84 14.31
C LYS A 220 8.78 -9.63 12.80
N LEU A 221 9.79 -10.21 12.15
CA LEU A 221 9.82 -10.51 10.74
C LEU A 221 9.29 -11.94 10.58
N GLU A 222 8.27 -12.12 9.75
CA GLU A 222 7.64 -13.42 9.56
C GLU A 222 8.47 -14.30 8.62
N GLU A 223 8.69 -15.55 9.01
CA GLU A 223 9.23 -16.59 8.13
C GLU A 223 8.12 -17.13 7.24
N LYS A 224 8.37 -17.22 5.93
CA LYS A 224 7.34 -17.54 4.94
C LYS A 224 7.71 -18.74 4.08
N LEU A 225 6.71 -19.45 3.59
CA LEU A 225 6.88 -20.57 2.68
C LEU A 225 7.22 -20.14 1.24
N GLY A 226 6.99 -18.89 0.90
CA GLY A 226 7.28 -18.27 -0.41
C GLY A 226 7.20 -16.76 -0.34
N ILE A 227 7.51 -16.08 -1.44
CA ILE A 227 7.56 -14.60 -1.50
C ILE A 227 8.57 -14.06 -0.46
N ARG A 228 9.68 -14.76 -0.28
CA ARG A 228 10.59 -14.58 0.85
C ARG A 228 11.46 -13.34 0.74
N ALA A 229 11.69 -12.82 -0.47
CA ALA A 229 12.37 -11.54 -0.72
C ALA A 229 11.61 -10.32 -0.19
N SER A 230 10.29 -10.45 0.03
CA SER A 230 9.45 -9.36 0.56
C SER A 230 9.31 -9.51 2.07
N ASP A 231 9.56 -8.44 2.84
CA ASP A 231 9.30 -8.46 4.28
C ASP A 231 7.80 -8.50 4.59
N THR A 232 7.47 -9.21 5.63
CA THR A 232 6.15 -9.26 6.25
C THR A 232 6.35 -9.23 7.74
N VAL A 233 5.70 -8.32 8.46
CA VAL A 233 6.00 -8.09 9.86
C VAL A 233 4.77 -8.13 10.76
N SER A 234 5.05 -8.36 12.04
CA SER A 234 4.14 -8.06 13.15
C SER A 234 4.54 -6.73 13.79
N ILE A 235 3.56 -5.92 14.16
CA ILE A 235 3.73 -4.58 14.72
C ILE A 235 2.92 -4.47 16.01
N VAL A 236 3.54 -3.91 17.05
CA VAL A 236 2.87 -3.55 18.30
C VAL A 236 2.80 -2.03 18.42
N LEU A 237 1.63 -1.56 18.77
CA LEU A 237 1.34 -0.17 19.12
C LEU A 237 1.12 -0.10 20.64
N GLN A 238 1.95 0.64 21.32
CA GLN A 238 1.87 0.85 22.76
C GLN A 238 2.02 2.33 23.06
N ASP A 239 0.91 2.95 23.44
CA ASP A 239 0.80 4.39 23.64
C ASP A 239 1.41 5.16 22.45
N CYS A 240 1.14 4.67 21.24
CA CYS A 240 1.64 5.24 20.01
C CYS A 240 0.88 6.54 19.72
N ARG A 241 1.57 7.67 19.89
CA ARG A 241 1.00 9.00 19.73
C ARG A 241 1.26 9.54 18.34
N ILE A 242 0.20 9.98 17.68
CA ILE A 242 0.26 10.61 16.35
C ILE A 242 -0.57 11.90 16.34
N PRO A 243 -0.20 12.88 15.51
CA PRO A 243 -0.97 14.12 15.37
C PRO A 243 -2.44 13.88 14.99
N TYR A 244 -3.32 14.76 15.46
CA TYR A 244 -4.75 14.69 15.15
C TYR A 244 -5.04 14.57 13.64
N GLU A 245 -4.31 15.30 12.81
CA GLU A 245 -4.46 15.32 11.36
C GLU A 245 -3.99 14.04 10.65
N ASN A 246 -3.47 13.06 11.38
CA ASN A 246 -3.05 11.77 10.80
C ASN A 246 -4.20 10.74 10.69
N ILE A 247 -5.41 11.06 11.16
CA ILE A 247 -6.61 10.26 10.86
C ILE A 247 -7.04 10.50 9.40
N LEU A 248 -7.31 9.44 8.66
CA LEU A 248 -7.85 9.55 7.31
C LEU A 248 -9.39 9.54 7.37
N GLY A 249 -10.00 10.58 6.82
CA GLY A 249 -11.44 10.77 6.86
C GLY A 249 -11.94 11.49 8.14
N SER A 250 -13.20 11.29 8.47
CA SER A 250 -13.84 11.94 9.62
C SER A 250 -13.70 11.13 10.91
N PRO A 251 -13.37 11.75 12.06
CA PRO A 251 -13.38 11.10 13.36
C PRO A 251 -14.81 10.84 13.88
N THR A 252 -15.83 11.43 13.27
CA THR A 252 -17.22 11.28 13.75
C THR A 252 -17.74 9.88 13.48
N ILE A 253 -18.25 9.21 14.52
CA ILE A 253 -18.91 7.92 14.39
C ILE A 253 -20.35 8.16 13.97
N GLU A 254 -20.63 7.94 12.70
CA GLU A 254 -22.01 7.90 12.19
C GLU A 254 -22.48 6.45 12.15
N LYS A 255 -23.76 6.20 12.45
CA LYS A 255 -24.38 4.85 12.31
C LYS A 255 -24.37 4.32 10.87
N SER A 256 -23.93 5.13 9.90
CA SER A 256 -23.72 4.72 8.52
C SER A 256 -22.36 4.02 8.38
N THR A 257 -22.28 3.01 7.53
CA THR A 257 -21.03 2.24 7.25
C THR A 257 -19.94 3.05 6.53
N LYS A 258 -20.05 4.38 6.44
CA LYS A 258 -19.13 5.26 5.69
C LYS A 258 -17.69 5.23 6.19
N GLY A 259 -17.45 5.01 7.50
CA GLY A 259 -16.10 4.90 8.03
C GLY A 259 -15.34 3.67 7.51
N TYR A 260 -16.04 2.54 7.36
CA TYR A 260 -15.50 1.31 6.78
C TYR A 260 -15.46 1.36 5.24
N LYS A 261 -16.14 2.31 4.63
CA LYS A 261 -16.16 2.49 3.17
C LYS A 261 -14.76 2.78 2.62
N GLY A 262 -13.95 3.57 3.33
CA GLY A 262 -12.55 3.82 2.95
C GLY A 262 -11.71 2.54 2.89
N ALA A 263 -11.97 1.54 3.77
CA ALA A 263 -11.33 0.24 3.69
C ALA A 263 -11.76 -0.51 2.42
N MET A 264 -13.06 -0.50 2.13
CA MET A 264 -13.58 -1.17 0.93
C MET A 264 -13.06 -0.50 -0.34
N GLU A 265 -13.07 0.81 -0.42
CA GLU A 265 -12.50 1.56 -1.56
C GLU A 265 -11.00 1.28 -1.75
N THR A 266 -10.24 1.12 -0.65
CA THR A 266 -8.84 0.72 -0.72
C THR A 266 -8.70 -0.69 -1.31
N PHE A 267 -9.53 -1.64 -0.86
CA PHE A 267 -9.52 -3.01 -1.39
C PHE A 267 -9.97 -3.06 -2.84
N ASP A 268 -11.01 -2.32 -3.21
CA ASP A 268 -11.50 -2.25 -4.60
C ASP A 268 -10.44 -1.68 -5.55
N ALA A 269 -9.65 -0.71 -5.07
CA ALA A 269 -8.55 -0.14 -5.86
C ALA A 269 -7.33 -1.07 -5.99
N THR A 270 -7.15 -2.02 -5.05
CA THR A 270 -5.95 -2.89 -4.99
C THR A 270 -6.21 -4.34 -5.37
N ARG A 271 -7.47 -4.73 -5.50
CA ARG A 271 -7.90 -6.09 -5.89
C ARG A 271 -8.79 -6.00 -7.11
N PRO A 272 -8.22 -6.08 -8.33
CA PRO A 272 -8.97 -6.09 -9.57
C PRO A 272 -9.85 -7.34 -9.73
#